data_b52fe53b066ee860fea76e76e00b40c0
#
_entry.id   b52fe53b066ee860fea76e76e00b40c0
#
_cell.length_a   1.000
_cell.length_b   1.000
_cell.length_c   1.000
_cell.angle_alpha   90.00
_cell.angle_beta   90.00
_cell.angle_gamma   90.00
#
_symmetry.space_group_name_H-M   'P 1'
#
loop_
_entity.id
_entity.type
_entity.pdbx_description
1 polymer ?
#
loop_
_entity_poly.entity_id
_entity_poly.type
_entity_poly.pdbx_seq_one_letter_code
_entity_poly.pdbx_strand_id
1 'polypeptide(L)'
;MRFFYIIILLICFNCQDSSINNQPVIAIHGGAGIILKGELSAEKEKLIREKLDEAISHGYEILKSSGSSTNAIVETIKILENSPLFNAGRGAVFTSQL
;
A
#
# COMPACT_ATOMS: atom_id res chain seq x y z
N MET A 1 -9.98 54.37 11.00
CA MET A 1 -10.22 53.39 9.92
C MET A 1 -8.94 52.84 9.31
N ARG A 2 -7.87 53.59 9.18
CA ARG A 2 -6.58 53.08 8.59
C ARG A 2 -5.92 51.98 9.43
N PHE A 3 -6.04 52.03 10.75
CA PHE A 3 -5.52 50.97 11.65
C PHE A 3 -6.33 49.67 11.60
N PHE A 4 -7.62 49.76 11.29
CA PHE A 4 -8.50 48.59 11.20
C PHE A 4 -8.15 47.69 9.99
N TYR A 5 -7.76 48.30 8.87
CA TYR A 5 -7.31 47.55 7.68
C TYR A 5 -5.96 46.88 7.87
N ILE A 6 -5.06 47.47 8.67
CA ILE A 6 -3.75 46.90 8.99
C ILE A 6 -3.92 45.66 9.87
N ILE A 7 -4.87 45.66 10.82
CA ILE A 7 -5.17 44.49 11.68
C ILE A 7 -5.79 43.35 10.86
N ILE A 8 -6.68 43.66 9.90
CA ILE A 8 -7.26 42.65 9.00
C ILE A 8 -6.18 42.02 8.10
N LEU A 9 -5.24 42.79 7.62
CA LEU A 9 -4.15 42.33 6.75
C LEU A 9 -3.19 41.35 7.51
N LEU A 10 -2.98 41.57 8.82
CA LEU A 10 -2.13 40.74 9.67
C LEU A 10 -2.76 39.35 9.99
N ILE A 11 -4.09 39.25 9.95
CA ILE A 11 -4.78 37.98 10.23
C ILE A 11 -4.67 36.99 9.05
N CYS A 12 -4.46 37.47 7.84
CA CYS A 12 -4.36 36.64 6.64
C CYS A 12 -3.03 35.89 6.48
N PHE A 13 -2.00 36.19 7.30
CA PHE A 13 -0.68 35.56 7.20
C PHE A 13 -0.44 34.37 8.12
N ASN A 14 -1.48 33.88 8.81
CA ASN A 14 -1.38 32.68 9.66
C ASN A 14 -1.79 31.37 8.95
N CYS A 15 -1.57 31.25 7.65
CA CYS A 15 -1.45 29.93 7.02
C CYS A 15 -0.04 29.41 7.30
N GLN A 16 0.16 28.82 8.46
CA GLN A 16 1.29 27.92 8.67
C GLN A 16 1.02 26.66 7.86
N ASP A 17 1.75 26.53 6.76
CA ASP A 17 1.93 25.24 6.09
C ASP A 17 2.56 24.31 7.13
N SER A 18 1.73 23.54 7.80
CA SER A 18 2.19 22.36 8.47
C SER A 18 2.76 21.50 7.36
N SER A 19 4.05 21.41 7.22
CA SER A 19 4.72 20.42 6.40
C SER A 19 4.39 19.06 7.03
N ILE A 20 3.19 18.56 6.73
CA ILE A 20 2.84 17.18 6.95
C ILE A 20 3.89 16.42 6.13
N ASN A 21 4.71 15.67 6.84
CA ASN A 21 5.67 14.77 6.20
C ASN A 21 4.85 13.73 5.43
N ASN A 22 4.48 14.08 4.20
CA ASN A 22 3.62 13.30 3.29
C ASN A 22 4.39 12.11 2.72
N GLN A 23 5.01 11.32 3.62
CA GLN A 23 5.53 10.01 3.20
C GLN A 23 4.34 9.12 2.83
N PRO A 24 4.32 8.56 1.63
CA PRO A 24 3.26 7.64 1.26
C PRO A 24 3.29 6.41 2.17
N VAL A 25 2.11 5.87 2.45
CA VAL A 25 1.96 4.62 3.20
C VAL A 25 1.21 3.63 2.33
N ILE A 26 1.69 2.40 2.31
CA ILE A 26 1.03 1.27 1.65
C ILE A 26 0.95 0.10 2.62
N ALA A 27 -0.17 -0.59 2.62
CA ALA A 27 -0.35 -1.85 3.33
C ALA A 27 -0.96 -2.88 2.38
N ILE A 28 -0.53 -4.12 2.51
CA ILE A 28 -1.04 -5.23 1.71
C ILE A 28 -1.50 -6.36 2.61
N HIS A 29 -2.43 -7.17 2.13
CA HIS A 29 -2.92 -8.37 2.79
C HIS A 29 -2.74 -9.58 1.86
N GLY A 30 -1.98 -10.56 2.30
CA GLY A 30 -1.62 -11.74 1.49
C GLY A 30 -2.68 -12.85 1.47
N GLY A 31 -3.86 -12.63 2.04
CA GLY A 31 -4.94 -13.60 2.09
C GLY A 31 -5.35 -13.99 3.52
N ALA A 32 -6.53 -14.61 3.64
CA ALA A 32 -7.15 -14.98 4.91
C ALA A 32 -7.16 -16.50 5.14
N GLY A 33 -6.24 -17.25 4.55
CA GLY A 33 -6.12 -18.68 4.77
C GLY A 33 -5.70 -19.03 6.21
N ILE A 34 -5.97 -20.25 6.62
CA ILE A 34 -5.50 -20.76 7.92
C ILE A 34 -4.00 -20.98 7.82
N ILE A 35 -3.23 -19.98 8.25
CA ILE A 35 -1.78 -20.10 8.40
C ILE A 35 -1.52 -20.36 9.88
N LEU A 36 -1.66 -21.61 10.29
CA LEU A 36 -1.24 -22.00 11.63
C LEU A 36 0.29 -22.06 11.69
N LYS A 37 0.84 -21.42 12.71
CA LYS A 37 2.28 -21.49 13.00
C LYS A 37 2.66 -22.97 13.17
N GLY A 38 3.49 -23.49 12.25
CA GLY A 38 3.92 -24.89 12.26
C GLY A 38 3.34 -25.77 11.13
N GLU A 39 2.30 -25.33 10.41
CA GLU A 39 1.80 -26.04 9.23
C GLU A 39 2.49 -25.60 7.92
N LEU A 40 3.11 -24.44 7.93
CA LEU A 40 3.93 -23.98 6.81
C LEU A 40 5.39 -24.44 6.99
N SER A 41 5.96 -25.04 5.95
CA SER A 41 7.41 -25.24 5.95
C SER A 41 8.15 -23.91 5.97
N ALA A 42 9.31 -23.86 6.62
CA ALA A 42 10.13 -22.66 6.70
C ALA A 42 10.48 -22.09 5.30
N GLU A 43 10.66 -22.99 4.32
CA GLU A 43 10.92 -22.60 2.93
C GLU A 43 9.72 -21.92 2.30
N LYS A 44 8.51 -22.46 2.49
CA LYS A 44 7.28 -21.84 1.96
C LYS A 44 6.98 -20.51 2.63
N GLU A 45 7.19 -20.41 3.94
CA GLU A 45 7.06 -19.13 4.66
C GLU A 45 8.01 -18.07 4.08
N LYS A 46 9.27 -18.45 3.84
CA LYS A 46 10.27 -17.56 3.23
C LYS A 46 9.80 -17.07 1.86
N LEU A 47 9.36 -17.97 0.98
CA LEU A 47 8.86 -17.59 -0.36
C LEU A 47 7.67 -16.64 -0.31
N ILE A 48 6.74 -16.85 0.63
CA ILE A 48 5.60 -15.95 0.82
C ILE A 48 6.06 -14.57 1.26
N ARG A 49 6.98 -14.47 2.23
CA ARG A 49 7.52 -13.21 2.70
C ARG A 49 8.25 -12.44 1.60
N GLU A 50 9.11 -13.13 0.86
CA GLU A 50 9.83 -12.54 -0.27
C GLU A 50 8.88 -11.98 -1.33
N LYS A 51 7.79 -12.71 -1.63
CA LYS A 51 6.80 -12.24 -2.60
C LYS A 51 5.96 -11.06 -2.08
N LEU A 52 5.65 -11.04 -0.79
CA LEU A 52 5.00 -9.89 -0.17
C LEU A 52 5.92 -8.65 -0.17
N ASP A 53 7.19 -8.83 0.14
CA ASP A 53 8.20 -7.76 0.12
C ASP A 53 8.39 -7.19 -1.30
N GLU A 54 8.42 -8.06 -2.32
CA GLU A 54 8.45 -7.63 -3.72
C GLU A 54 7.23 -6.77 -4.08
N ALA A 55 6.03 -7.26 -3.74
CA ALA A 55 4.78 -6.58 -4.08
C ALA A 55 4.65 -5.22 -3.38
N ILE A 56 4.91 -5.17 -2.07
CA ILE A 56 4.79 -3.92 -1.30
C ILE A 56 5.86 -2.89 -1.69
N SER A 57 7.08 -3.34 -1.96
CA SER A 57 8.17 -2.47 -2.39
C SER A 57 7.87 -1.85 -3.74
N HIS A 58 7.35 -2.63 -4.68
CA HIS A 58 6.98 -2.12 -6.00
C HIS A 58 5.88 -1.05 -5.92
N GLY A 59 4.81 -1.31 -5.16
CA GLY A 59 3.74 -0.33 -4.94
C GLY A 59 4.22 0.94 -4.24
N TYR A 60 5.11 0.79 -3.26
CA TYR A 60 5.69 1.92 -2.55
C TYR A 60 6.56 2.81 -3.44
N GLU A 61 7.39 2.23 -4.32
CA GLU A 61 8.20 3.00 -5.26
C GLU A 61 7.35 3.80 -6.25
N ILE A 62 6.20 3.26 -6.68
CA ILE A 62 5.24 4.01 -7.50
C ILE A 62 4.74 5.25 -6.76
N LEU A 63 4.33 5.10 -5.49
CA LEU A 63 3.86 6.22 -4.67
C LEU A 63 4.97 7.24 -4.41
N LYS A 64 6.17 6.78 -4.12
CA LYS A 64 7.35 7.62 -3.87
C LYS A 64 7.75 8.43 -5.10
N SER A 65 7.54 7.88 -6.29
CA SER A 65 7.76 8.54 -7.57
C SER A 65 6.60 9.44 -8.01
N SER A 66 5.71 9.82 -7.10
CA SER A 66 4.53 10.63 -7.38
C SER A 66 3.49 9.94 -8.30
N GLY A 67 3.51 8.63 -8.38
CA GLY A 67 2.48 7.84 -9.04
C GLY A 67 1.16 7.88 -8.28
N SER A 68 0.06 7.58 -8.96
CA SER A 68 -1.27 7.55 -8.33
C SER A 68 -1.43 6.33 -7.41
N SER A 69 -2.23 6.47 -6.36
CA SER A 69 -2.60 5.37 -5.45
C SER A 69 -3.25 4.21 -6.22
N THR A 70 -4.09 4.52 -7.21
CA THR A 70 -4.72 3.51 -8.06
C THR A 70 -3.68 2.69 -8.81
N ASN A 71 -2.67 3.33 -9.41
CA ASN A 71 -1.63 2.62 -10.12
C ASN A 71 -0.78 1.75 -9.18
N ALA A 72 -0.44 2.27 -8.00
CA ALA A 72 0.28 1.51 -6.99
C ALA A 72 -0.50 0.25 -6.56
N ILE A 73 -1.81 0.37 -6.33
CA ILE A 73 -2.69 -0.76 -5.97
C ILE A 73 -2.71 -1.80 -7.10
N VAL A 74 -2.96 -1.37 -8.33
CA VAL A 74 -3.08 -2.29 -9.48
C VAL A 74 -1.78 -3.06 -9.69
N GLU A 75 -0.65 -2.40 -9.70
CA GLU A 75 0.64 -3.06 -9.94
C GLU A 75 1.05 -3.98 -8.78
N THR A 76 0.75 -3.60 -7.54
CA THR A 76 0.96 -4.47 -6.37
C THR A 76 0.11 -5.74 -6.44
N ILE A 77 -1.18 -5.61 -6.76
CA ILE A 77 -2.10 -6.75 -6.87
C ILE A 77 -1.67 -7.70 -8.00
N LYS A 78 -1.24 -7.19 -9.14
CA LYS A 78 -0.74 -8.01 -10.26
C LYS A 78 0.40 -8.94 -9.82
N ILE A 79 1.31 -8.48 -8.98
CA ILE A 79 2.41 -9.31 -8.47
C ILE A 79 1.86 -10.45 -7.63
N LEU A 80 0.87 -10.17 -6.75
CA LEU A 80 0.26 -11.19 -5.90
C LEU A 80 -0.56 -12.20 -6.71
N GLU A 81 -1.38 -11.73 -7.66
CA GLU A 81 -2.22 -12.60 -8.50
C GLU A 81 -1.42 -13.46 -9.47
N ASN A 82 -0.25 -13.00 -9.92
CA ASN A 82 0.65 -13.78 -10.75
C ASN A 82 1.46 -14.83 -9.98
N SER A 83 1.37 -14.84 -8.65
CA SER A 83 2.06 -15.79 -7.79
C SER A 83 1.15 -16.99 -7.45
N PRO A 84 1.63 -18.23 -7.54
CA PRO A 84 0.87 -19.40 -7.08
C PRO A 84 0.85 -19.54 -5.55
N LEU A 85 1.52 -18.65 -4.83
CA LEU A 85 1.63 -18.71 -3.37
C LEU A 85 0.37 -18.23 -2.64
N PHE A 86 -0.48 -17.45 -3.31
CA PHE A 86 -1.69 -16.84 -2.74
C PHE A 86 -2.93 -17.44 -3.36
N ASN A 87 -4.01 -17.48 -2.57
CA ASN A 87 -5.31 -17.98 -3.05
C ASN A 87 -6.06 -16.91 -3.86
N ALA A 88 -5.42 -16.42 -4.91
CA ALA A 88 -5.97 -15.46 -5.86
C ALA A 88 -5.25 -15.63 -7.20
N GLY A 89 -5.90 -15.30 -8.30
CA GLY A 89 -5.29 -15.39 -9.64
C GLY A 89 -4.73 -16.77 -9.93
N ARG A 90 -3.44 -16.89 -10.18
CA ARG A 90 -2.77 -18.16 -10.55
C ARG A 90 -2.75 -19.20 -9.43
N GLY A 91 -2.85 -18.76 -8.18
CA GLY A 91 -2.88 -19.64 -7.00
C GLY A 91 -4.28 -19.94 -6.48
N ALA A 92 -5.33 -19.46 -7.16
CA ALA A 92 -6.71 -19.65 -6.75
C ALA A 92 -7.09 -21.14 -6.72
N VAL A 93 -7.80 -21.56 -5.66
CA VAL A 93 -8.39 -22.89 -5.61
C VAL A 93 -9.51 -23.02 -6.63
N PHE A 94 -9.62 -24.21 -7.22
CA PHE A 94 -10.71 -24.49 -8.13
C PHE A 94 -12.05 -24.59 -7.38
N THR A 95 -13.11 -24.08 -7.99
CA THR A 95 -14.47 -24.33 -7.48
C THR A 95 -14.88 -25.76 -7.77
N SER A 96 -15.72 -26.35 -6.90
CA SER A 96 -16.24 -27.73 -7.08
C SER A 96 -17.25 -27.88 -8.24
N GLN A 97 -17.55 -26.80 -8.96
CA GLN A 97 -18.41 -26.79 -10.12
C GLN A 97 -17.53 -26.73 -11.38
N LEU A 98 -17.24 -27.90 -11.93
CA LEU A 98 -16.84 -28.11 -13.30
C LEU A 98 -18.01 -28.76 -14.03
#